data_7f654e1996efc5ede6baf951a6ccd893
#
_entry.id   7f654e1996efc5ede6baf951a6ccd893
#
_cell.length_a   1.000
_cell.length_b   1.000
_cell.length_c   1.000
_cell.angle_alpha   90.00
_cell.angle_beta   90.00
_cell.angle_gamma   90.00
#
_symmetry.space_group_name_H-M   'P 1'
#
loop_
_entity.id
_entity.type
_entity.pdbx_description
1 polymer ?
#
loop_
_entity_poly.entity_id
_entity_poly.type
_entity_poly.pdbx_seq_one_letter_code
_entity_poly.pdbx_strand_id
1 'polypeptide(L)'
;APIIEVSGRTYPVEVRYRPVVEEDEQDQLQGILNAVDELQAEGRGDILIFMNGEREIRDTAEALQKQNLKHTEILPLFARLSAQEQNKIFHPSGLNRIVLATNVAETSLTVPGIKYVIDPGTARISRYSYRTKVQRLPIEPISQASANQRKGRCGRVSEGICIRLYSEEDFNSRPEFTDPEILRTNLAS
;
A
#
# COMPACT_ATOMS: atom_id res chain seq x y z
N ALA A 1 31.59 6.03 -3.16
CA ALA A 1 30.54 7.01 -3.12
C ALA A 1 29.59 6.91 -4.31
N PRO A 2 30.04 7.07 -5.57
CA PRO A 2 29.12 6.97 -6.69
C PRO A 2 28.42 5.60 -6.76
N ILE A 3 29.10 4.56 -6.40
CA ILE A 3 28.54 3.21 -6.41
C ILE A 3 27.38 3.10 -5.44
N ILE A 4 27.53 3.69 -4.26
CA ILE A 4 26.48 3.67 -3.27
C ILE A 4 25.26 4.44 -3.77
N GLU A 5 25.49 5.56 -4.43
CA GLU A 5 24.42 6.36 -5.00
C GLU A 5 23.66 5.59 -6.08
N VAL A 6 24.38 4.84 -6.91
CA VAL A 6 23.75 4.05 -7.95
C VAL A 6 22.84 2.98 -7.35
N SER A 7 23.30 2.28 -6.32
CA SER A 7 22.48 1.24 -5.69
C SER A 7 21.31 1.81 -4.93
N GLY A 8 21.40 3.04 -4.43
CA GLY A 8 20.32 3.71 -3.73
C GLY A 8 19.51 4.64 -4.61
N ARG A 9 19.77 4.66 -5.90
CA ARG A 9 19.15 5.59 -6.81
C ARG A 9 17.64 5.36 -6.91
N THR A 10 16.90 6.46 -6.88
CA THR A 10 15.46 6.44 -7.05
C THR A 10 15.08 7.30 -8.24
N TYR A 11 13.88 7.08 -8.74
CA TYR A 11 13.32 7.84 -9.84
C TYR A 11 12.18 8.70 -9.32
N PRO A 12 11.82 9.78 -10.02
CA PRO A 12 10.72 10.62 -9.59
C PRO A 12 9.41 9.83 -9.48
N VAL A 13 8.62 10.20 -8.48
CA VAL A 13 7.28 9.62 -8.29
C VAL A 13 6.28 10.76 -8.30
N GLU A 14 5.34 10.69 -9.23
CA GLU A 14 4.25 11.64 -9.29
C GLU A 14 3.20 11.25 -8.24
N VAL A 15 2.79 12.21 -7.39
CA VAL A 15 1.74 11.97 -6.41
C VAL A 15 0.45 12.57 -6.94
N ARG A 16 -0.60 11.76 -6.96
CA ARG A 16 -1.94 12.19 -7.37
C ARG A 16 -2.88 12.02 -6.20
N TYR A 17 -3.63 13.06 -5.89
CA TYR A 17 -4.62 13.00 -4.82
C TYR A 17 -5.99 12.75 -5.43
N ARG A 18 -6.64 11.68 -5.00
CA ARG A 18 -7.97 11.28 -5.48
C ARG A 18 -8.87 10.98 -4.28
N PRO A 19 -9.32 12.03 -3.59
CA PRO A 19 -10.07 11.80 -2.34
C PRO A 19 -11.35 11.02 -2.60
N VAL A 20 -11.61 10.08 -1.68
CA VAL A 20 -12.86 9.35 -1.63
C VAL A 20 -13.77 10.11 -0.69
N VAL A 21 -14.90 10.58 -1.20
CA VAL A 21 -15.76 11.51 -0.48
C VAL A 21 -16.60 10.81 0.57
N GLU A 22 -16.74 9.53 0.44
CA GLU A 22 -17.65 8.79 1.28
C GLU A 22 -17.02 8.00 2.38
N GLU A 23 -17.83 7.48 3.23
CA GLU A 23 -17.41 6.97 4.51
C GLU A 23 -17.56 5.47 4.65
N ASP A 24 -18.14 4.78 3.66
CA ASP A 24 -18.29 3.34 3.80
C ASP A 24 -17.26 2.56 2.98
N GLU A 25 -17.19 1.26 3.27
CA GLU A 25 -16.19 0.38 2.66
C GLU A 25 -16.36 0.26 1.15
N GLN A 26 -17.59 0.38 0.65
CA GLN A 26 -17.85 0.27 -0.78
C GLN A 26 -17.29 1.44 -1.56
N ASP A 27 -17.36 2.63 -0.98
CA ASP A 27 -16.84 3.81 -1.65
C ASP A 27 -15.31 3.78 -1.70
N GLN A 28 -14.69 3.26 -0.64
CA GLN A 28 -13.25 3.05 -0.61
C GLN A 28 -12.85 2.03 -1.69
N LEU A 29 -13.59 0.94 -1.80
CA LEU A 29 -13.32 -0.07 -2.81
C LEU A 29 -13.49 0.51 -4.22
N GLN A 30 -14.54 1.28 -4.45
CA GLN A 30 -14.75 1.92 -5.73
C GLN A 30 -13.60 2.89 -6.06
N GLY A 31 -13.11 3.61 -5.07
CA GLY A 31 -11.96 4.48 -5.25
C GLY A 31 -10.71 3.71 -5.67
N ILE A 32 -10.51 2.54 -5.10
CA ILE A 32 -9.39 1.68 -5.49
C ILE A 32 -9.54 1.20 -6.92
N LEU A 33 -10.74 0.76 -7.29
CA LEU A 33 -10.99 0.31 -8.67
C LEU A 33 -10.78 1.43 -9.68
N ASN A 34 -11.21 2.63 -9.35
CA ASN A 34 -11.01 3.79 -10.22
C ASN A 34 -9.51 4.12 -10.35
N ALA A 35 -8.77 4.00 -9.26
CA ALA A 35 -7.34 4.25 -9.29
C ALA A 35 -6.60 3.22 -10.13
N VAL A 36 -7.00 1.96 -10.05
CA VAL A 36 -6.43 0.91 -10.89
C VAL A 36 -6.68 1.23 -12.37
N ASP A 37 -7.90 1.64 -12.72
CA ASP A 37 -8.21 2.00 -14.09
C ASP A 37 -7.35 3.18 -14.56
N GLU A 38 -7.19 4.18 -13.71
CA GLU A 38 -6.38 5.34 -14.03
C GLU A 38 -4.93 4.94 -14.30
N LEU A 39 -4.37 4.08 -13.47
CA LEU A 39 -2.98 3.64 -13.61
C LEU A 39 -2.79 2.76 -14.84
N GLN A 40 -3.74 1.91 -15.15
CA GLN A 40 -3.63 1.07 -16.33
C GLN A 40 -3.68 1.89 -17.60
N ALA A 41 -4.36 3.03 -17.58
CA ALA A 41 -4.37 3.96 -18.72
C ALA A 41 -3.02 4.65 -18.90
N GLU A 42 -2.20 4.74 -17.83
CA GLU A 42 -0.87 5.36 -17.92
C GLU A 42 0.17 4.45 -18.57
N GLY A 43 -0.05 3.15 -18.53
CA GLY A 43 0.88 2.22 -19.14
C GLY A 43 1.05 0.95 -18.32
N ARG A 44 1.85 0.04 -18.84
CA ARG A 44 2.13 -1.23 -18.19
C ARG A 44 2.99 -1.02 -16.94
N GLY A 45 2.68 -1.75 -15.91
CA GLY A 45 3.46 -1.69 -14.69
C GLY A 45 2.74 -2.39 -13.56
N ASP A 46 3.51 -2.80 -12.56
CA ASP A 46 2.97 -3.50 -11.40
C ASP A 46 2.45 -2.48 -10.39
N ILE A 47 1.34 -2.81 -9.75
CA ILE A 47 0.67 -1.94 -8.79
C ILE A 47 0.73 -2.57 -7.41
N LEU A 48 1.11 -1.78 -6.41
CA LEU A 48 1.03 -2.18 -5.01
C LEU A 48 -0.08 -1.38 -4.35
N ILE A 49 -1.06 -2.08 -3.78
CA ILE A 49 -2.19 -1.46 -3.09
C ILE A 49 -2.07 -1.76 -1.60
N PHE A 50 -2.03 -0.71 -0.79
CA PHE A 50 -1.97 -0.87 0.67
C PHE A 50 -3.37 -1.08 1.22
N MET A 51 -3.52 -2.12 2.05
CA MET A 51 -4.77 -2.55 2.63
C MET A 51 -4.67 -2.57 4.15
N ASN A 52 -5.80 -2.64 4.83
CA ASN A 52 -5.84 -2.62 6.30
C ASN A 52 -5.88 -4.00 6.94
N GLY A 53 -6.16 -5.05 6.18
CA GLY A 53 -6.20 -6.39 6.73
C GLY A 53 -6.65 -7.41 5.70
N GLU A 54 -6.69 -8.68 6.13
CA GLU A 54 -7.00 -9.79 5.23
C GLU A 54 -8.38 -9.70 4.59
N ARG A 55 -9.36 -9.24 5.34
CA ARG A 55 -10.72 -9.13 4.80
C ARG A 55 -10.77 -8.14 3.65
N GLU A 56 -10.16 -6.97 3.81
CA GLU A 56 -10.12 -5.98 2.74
C GLU A 56 -9.34 -6.50 1.54
N ILE A 57 -8.23 -7.19 1.81
CA ILE A 57 -7.42 -7.79 0.74
C ILE A 57 -8.27 -8.77 -0.06
N ARG A 58 -9.01 -9.63 0.62
CA ARG A 58 -9.84 -10.65 -0.03
C ARG A 58 -10.95 -10.01 -0.83
N ASP A 59 -11.65 -9.05 -0.25
CA ASP A 59 -12.76 -8.38 -0.91
C ASP A 59 -12.29 -7.59 -2.14
N THR A 60 -11.17 -6.91 -2.02
CA THR A 60 -10.60 -6.14 -3.11
C THR A 60 -10.07 -7.05 -4.22
N ALA A 61 -9.42 -8.14 -3.86
CA ALA A 61 -8.95 -9.12 -4.84
C ALA A 61 -10.11 -9.70 -5.63
N GLU A 62 -11.19 -10.03 -4.96
CA GLU A 62 -12.38 -10.55 -5.63
C GLU A 62 -12.97 -9.53 -6.60
N ALA A 63 -13.08 -8.28 -6.17
CA ALA A 63 -13.60 -7.22 -7.03
C ALA A 63 -12.71 -6.99 -8.25
N LEU A 64 -11.40 -7.04 -8.07
CA LEU A 64 -10.46 -6.88 -9.18
C LEU A 64 -10.54 -8.06 -10.15
N GLN A 65 -10.72 -9.27 -9.64
CA GLN A 65 -10.85 -10.43 -10.49
C GLN A 65 -12.09 -10.35 -11.36
N LYS A 66 -13.16 -9.77 -10.84
CA LYS A 66 -14.41 -9.57 -11.60
C LYS A 66 -14.26 -8.56 -12.72
N GLN A 67 -13.24 -7.70 -12.65
CA GLN A 67 -12.96 -6.73 -13.71
C GLN A 67 -12.38 -7.38 -14.96
N ASN A 68 -11.90 -8.60 -14.87
CA ASN A 68 -11.29 -9.33 -16.01
C ASN A 68 -10.20 -8.53 -16.70
N LEU A 69 -9.26 -8.01 -15.90
CA LEU A 69 -8.17 -7.20 -16.41
C LEU A 69 -7.22 -8.04 -17.27
N LYS A 70 -6.94 -7.56 -18.48
CA LYS A 70 -6.11 -8.29 -19.42
C LYS A 70 -4.64 -8.29 -18.99
N HIS A 71 -4.00 -9.45 -19.14
CA HIS A 71 -2.57 -9.61 -18.84
C HIS A 71 -2.21 -9.16 -17.43
N THR A 72 -3.13 -9.39 -16.50
CA THR A 72 -2.97 -8.92 -15.12
C THR A 72 -3.19 -10.08 -14.15
N GLU A 73 -2.27 -10.18 -13.19
CA GLU A 73 -2.32 -11.17 -12.13
C GLU A 73 -2.56 -10.46 -10.81
N ILE A 74 -3.48 -10.95 -10.00
CA ILE A 74 -3.81 -10.35 -8.71
C ILE A 74 -3.20 -11.22 -7.62
N LEU A 75 -2.33 -10.61 -6.80
CA LEU A 75 -1.54 -11.31 -5.79
C LEU A 75 -1.86 -10.77 -4.40
N PRO A 76 -2.80 -11.37 -3.69
CA PRO A 76 -3.04 -10.99 -2.29
C PRO A 76 -1.92 -11.52 -1.40
N LEU A 77 -1.35 -10.64 -0.57
CA LEU A 77 -0.32 -11.00 0.39
C LEU A 77 -0.91 -11.08 1.78
N PHE A 78 -1.21 -12.29 2.22
CA PHE A 78 -1.67 -12.49 3.59
C PHE A 78 -0.45 -12.61 4.51
N ALA A 79 -0.70 -12.48 5.82
CA ALA A 79 0.37 -12.45 6.81
C ALA A 79 1.29 -13.67 6.76
N ARG A 80 0.76 -14.81 6.31
CA ARG A 80 1.57 -16.03 6.17
C ARG A 80 1.53 -16.46 4.72
N LEU A 81 2.65 -16.27 4.05
CA LEU A 81 2.78 -16.67 2.66
C LEU A 81 3.49 -18.01 2.56
N SER A 82 2.98 -18.89 1.71
CA SER A 82 3.70 -20.10 1.36
C SER A 82 4.89 -19.73 0.48
N ALA A 83 5.86 -20.65 0.39
CA ALA A 83 7.00 -20.43 -0.50
C ALA A 83 6.57 -20.24 -1.94
N GLN A 84 5.51 -20.92 -2.33
CA GLN A 84 4.97 -20.83 -3.69
C GLN A 84 4.39 -19.44 -3.96
N GLU A 85 3.69 -18.87 -2.98
CA GLU A 85 3.14 -17.52 -3.11
C GLU A 85 4.25 -16.48 -3.13
N GLN A 86 5.29 -16.66 -2.33
CA GLN A 86 6.45 -15.77 -2.35
C GLN A 86 7.14 -15.80 -3.71
N ASN A 87 7.23 -16.96 -4.33
CA ASN A 87 7.82 -17.08 -5.67
C ASN A 87 7.07 -16.25 -6.69
N LYS A 88 5.75 -16.25 -6.64
CA LYS A 88 4.95 -15.45 -7.56
C LYS A 88 5.23 -13.95 -7.44
N ILE A 89 5.57 -13.50 -6.24
CA ILE A 89 5.85 -12.10 -6.00
C ILE A 89 7.23 -11.72 -6.51
N PHE A 90 8.23 -12.58 -6.26
CA PHE A 90 9.61 -12.27 -6.57
C PHE A 90 10.05 -12.71 -7.97
N HIS A 91 9.24 -13.54 -8.63
CA HIS A 91 9.57 -14.05 -9.96
C HIS A 91 8.44 -13.72 -10.94
N PRO A 92 8.56 -12.58 -11.65
CA PRO A 92 7.49 -12.14 -12.55
C PRO A 92 7.19 -13.17 -13.63
N SER A 93 5.90 -13.34 -13.91
CA SER A 93 5.42 -14.30 -14.91
C SER A 93 5.24 -13.69 -16.30
N GLY A 94 5.61 -12.42 -16.46
CA GLY A 94 5.34 -11.70 -17.70
C GLY A 94 4.02 -10.96 -17.69
N LEU A 95 3.19 -11.18 -16.68
CA LEU A 95 1.94 -10.45 -16.50
C LEU A 95 2.18 -9.23 -15.63
N ASN A 96 1.33 -8.23 -15.77
CA ASN A 96 1.29 -7.13 -14.82
C ASN A 96 0.73 -7.64 -13.51
N ARG A 97 1.32 -7.23 -12.40
CA ARG A 97 0.90 -7.70 -11.08
C ARG A 97 0.16 -6.58 -10.34
N ILE A 98 -0.92 -6.95 -9.68
CA ILE A 98 -1.57 -6.09 -8.69
C ILE A 98 -1.39 -6.77 -7.34
N VAL A 99 -0.52 -6.22 -6.50
CA VAL A 99 -0.18 -6.80 -5.22
C VAL A 99 -0.96 -6.08 -4.13
N LEU A 100 -1.67 -6.85 -3.32
CA LEU A 100 -2.47 -6.31 -2.22
C LEU A 100 -1.78 -6.69 -0.91
N ALA A 101 -1.35 -5.70 -0.15
CA ALA A 101 -0.60 -5.95 1.08
C ALA A 101 -0.99 -4.98 2.18
N THR A 102 -0.70 -5.34 3.42
CA THR A 102 -0.88 -4.44 4.54
C THR A 102 0.33 -3.51 4.68
N ASN A 103 0.38 -2.73 5.74
CA ASN A 103 1.50 -1.84 5.99
C ASN A 103 2.84 -2.57 6.18
N VAL A 104 2.84 -3.89 6.21
CA VAL A 104 4.07 -4.68 6.20
C VAL A 104 4.93 -4.34 4.96
N ALA A 105 4.29 -3.95 3.87
CA ALA A 105 4.99 -3.59 2.65
C ALA A 105 5.62 -2.18 2.70
N GLU A 106 5.43 -1.44 3.79
CA GLU A 106 6.13 -0.16 3.97
C GLU A 106 7.60 -0.39 4.29
N THR A 107 7.89 -1.36 5.14
CA THR A 107 9.25 -1.57 5.65
C THR A 107 9.69 -3.03 5.65
N SER A 108 8.87 -3.94 6.19
CA SER A 108 9.30 -5.32 6.47
C SER A 108 9.35 -6.21 5.23
N LEU A 109 8.49 -5.96 4.27
CA LEU A 109 8.42 -6.74 3.05
C LEU A 109 8.68 -5.85 1.86
N THR A 110 9.67 -6.22 1.07
CA THR A 110 10.00 -5.47 -0.16
C THR A 110 9.48 -6.24 -1.36
N VAL A 111 8.58 -5.61 -2.10
CA VAL A 111 8.05 -6.18 -3.33
C VAL A 111 8.79 -5.53 -4.50
N PRO A 112 9.58 -6.30 -5.27
CA PRO A 112 10.38 -5.70 -6.33
C PRO A 112 9.53 -5.36 -7.55
N GLY A 113 10.01 -4.39 -8.33
CA GLY A 113 9.44 -4.09 -9.64
C GLY A 113 8.15 -3.28 -9.62
N ILE A 114 7.81 -2.66 -8.50
CA ILE A 114 6.58 -1.87 -8.39
C ILE A 114 6.76 -0.54 -9.11
N LYS A 115 5.83 -0.24 -10.00
CA LYS A 115 5.80 1.04 -10.72
C LYS A 115 4.76 1.99 -10.15
N TYR A 116 3.66 1.47 -9.63
CA TYR A 116 2.54 2.26 -9.14
C TYR A 116 2.15 1.85 -7.73
N VAL A 117 1.72 2.84 -6.94
CA VAL A 117 1.24 2.61 -5.57
C VAL A 117 -0.13 3.25 -5.42
N ILE A 118 -1.05 2.54 -4.77
CA ILE A 118 -2.33 3.09 -4.34
C ILE A 118 -2.34 3.10 -2.82
N ASP A 119 -2.52 4.27 -2.25
CA ASP A 119 -2.43 4.48 -0.80
C ASP A 119 -3.75 5.05 -0.27
N PRO A 120 -4.54 4.24 0.44
CA PRO A 120 -5.78 4.74 1.04
C PRO A 120 -5.55 5.64 2.25
N GLY A 121 -4.33 5.72 2.76
CA GLY A 121 -4.00 6.64 3.85
C GLY A 121 -4.30 6.13 5.23
N THR A 122 -4.57 4.84 5.37
CA THR A 122 -4.90 4.24 6.66
C THR A 122 -4.09 2.98 6.91
N ALA A 123 -4.05 2.57 8.15
CA ALA A 123 -3.42 1.31 8.55
C ALA A 123 -4.09 0.81 9.82
N ARG A 124 -4.03 -0.50 10.01
CA ARG A 124 -4.48 -1.09 11.25
C ARG A 124 -3.32 -0.99 12.24
N ILE A 125 -3.56 -0.29 13.33
CA ILE A 125 -2.52 0.03 14.32
C ILE A 125 -2.85 -0.67 15.62
N SER A 126 -1.85 -1.36 16.19
CA SER A 126 -2.04 -2.04 17.46
C SER A 126 -1.99 -1.02 18.61
N ARG A 127 -3.07 -0.97 19.40
CA ARG A 127 -3.15 -0.14 20.59
C ARG A 127 -3.49 -1.02 21.78
N TYR A 128 -2.72 -0.87 22.85
CA TYR A 128 -2.94 -1.62 24.08
C TYR A 128 -3.30 -0.66 25.19
N SER A 129 -4.39 -0.98 25.90
CA SER A 129 -4.79 -0.21 27.08
C SER A 129 -4.35 -0.94 28.33
N TYR A 130 -3.42 -0.36 29.07
CA TYR A 130 -2.97 -0.93 30.32
C TYR A 130 -4.07 -0.91 31.39
N ARG A 131 -4.99 0.02 31.25
CA ARG A 131 -6.10 0.16 32.18
C ARG A 131 -7.10 -1.00 32.05
N THR A 132 -7.44 -1.37 30.82
CA THR A 132 -8.41 -2.42 30.57
C THR A 132 -7.76 -3.74 30.21
N LYS A 133 -6.45 -3.73 29.96
CA LYS A 133 -5.68 -4.89 29.50
C LYS A 133 -6.23 -5.47 28.20
N VAL A 134 -6.75 -4.60 27.34
CA VAL A 134 -7.32 -5.01 26.05
C VAL A 134 -6.48 -4.42 24.95
N GLN A 135 -6.10 -5.28 23.99
CA GLN A 135 -5.43 -4.83 22.78
C GLN A 135 -6.48 -4.52 21.72
N ARG A 136 -6.33 -3.36 21.09
CA ARG A 136 -7.22 -2.94 20.00
C ARG A 136 -6.41 -2.81 18.73
N LEU A 137 -7.09 -3.06 17.61
CA LEU A 137 -6.48 -2.93 16.28
C LEU A 137 -7.35 -2.02 15.42
N PRO A 138 -7.51 -0.75 15.81
CA PRO A 138 -8.31 0.18 15.02
C PRO A 138 -7.62 0.53 13.71
N ILE A 139 -8.42 0.91 12.71
CA ILE A 139 -7.92 1.45 11.46
C ILE A 139 -7.81 2.95 11.65
N GLU A 140 -6.61 3.50 11.46
CA GLU A 140 -6.34 4.91 11.72
C GLU A 140 -5.59 5.54 10.56
N PRO A 141 -5.68 6.87 10.41
CA PRO A 141 -4.86 7.56 9.40
C PRO A 141 -3.37 7.39 9.68
N ILE A 142 -2.60 7.22 8.62
CA ILE A 142 -1.15 7.12 8.76
C ILE A 142 -0.51 8.51 8.79
N SER A 143 0.72 8.59 9.29
CA SER A 143 1.49 9.83 9.32
C SER A 143 1.99 10.20 7.93
N GLN A 144 2.51 11.43 7.80
CA GLN A 144 3.15 11.86 6.56
C GLN A 144 4.36 10.99 6.22
N ALA A 145 5.16 10.64 7.23
CA ALA A 145 6.34 9.80 7.03
C ALA A 145 5.94 8.43 6.49
N SER A 146 4.87 7.84 7.04
CA SER A 146 4.37 6.56 6.57
C SER A 146 3.87 6.66 5.13
N ALA A 147 3.14 7.72 4.81
CA ALA A 147 2.67 7.96 3.44
C ALA A 147 3.84 8.08 2.46
N ASN A 148 4.92 8.73 2.89
CA ASN A 148 6.10 8.87 2.05
C ASN A 148 6.86 7.56 1.89
N GLN A 149 6.85 6.70 2.91
CA GLN A 149 7.41 5.35 2.78
C GLN A 149 6.63 4.53 1.77
N ARG A 150 5.30 4.65 1.77
CA ARG A 150 4.46 3.98 0.80
C ARG A 150 4.76 4.48 -0.61
N LYS A 151 4.85 5.77 -0.77
CA LYS A 151 5.23 6.39 -2.06
C LYS A 151 6.57 5.85 -2.53
N GLY A 152 7.50 5.66 -1.62
CA GLY A 152 8.84 5.17 -1.93
C GLY A 152 8.91 3.72 -2.40
N ARG A 153 7.80 2.99 -2.35
CA ARG A 153 7.80 1.62 -2.86
C ARG A 153 7.83 1.58 -4.39
N CYS A 154 7.36 2.63 -5.06
CA CYS A 154 7.60 2.80 -6.49
C CYS A 154 8.77 3.78 -6.69
N GLY A 155 9.16 4.02 -7.92
CA GLY A 155 10.28 4.90 -8.20
C GLY A 155 11.65 4.26 -7.97
N ARG A 156 11.71 2.95 -7.86
CA ARG A 156 12.97 2.24 -7.65
C ARG A 156 13.57 1.67 -8.93
N VAL A 157 12.72 1.30 -9.87
CA VAL A 157 13.17 0.74 -11.15
C VAL A 157 12.89 1.68 -12.31
N SER A 158 11.96 2.59 -12.15
CA SER A 158 11.60 3.60 -13.16
C SER A 158 10.78 4.68 -12.49
N GLU A 159 10.41 5.71 -13.25
CA GLU A 159 9.49 6.72 -12.76
C GLU A 159 8.17 6.05 -12.38
N GLY A 160 7.56 6.51 -11.29
CA GLY A 160 6.37 5.92 -10.76
C GLY A 160 5.25 6.92 -10.51
N ILE A 161 4.08 6.38 -10.16
CA ILE A 161 2.92 7.18 -9.78
C ILE A 161 2.37 6.61 -8.49
N CYS A 162 2.10 7.49 -7.52
CA CYS A 162 1.44 7.12 -6.27
C CYS A 162 0.11 7.84 -6.22
N ILE A 163 -0.98 7.09 -6.20
CA ILE A 163 -2.32 7.65 -6.02
C ILE A 163 -2.70 7.56 -4.56
N ARG A 164 -2.95 8.72 -3.95
CA ARG A 164 -3.43 8.82 -2.57
C ARG A 164 -4.92 9.06 -2.59
N LEU A 165 -5.67 8.22 -1.89
CA LEU A 165 -7.14 8.27 -1.89
C LEU A 165 -7.66 9.26 -0.83
N TYR A 166 -6.97 10.36 -0.67
CA TYR A 166 -7.33 11.46 0.22
C TYR A 166 -6.80 12.74 -0.40
N SER A 167 -7.15 13.88 0.19
CA SER A 167 -6.76 15.17 -0.38
C SER A 167 -5.38 15.60 0.08
N GLU A 168 -4.79 16.53 -0.66
CA GLU A 168 -3.53 17.13 -0.25
C GLU A 168 -3.66 17.88 1.06
N GLU A 169 -4.81 18.53 1.29
CA GLU A 169 -5.08 19.20 2.56
C GLU A 169 -5.06 18.20 3.71
N ASP A 170 -5.66 17.03 3.51
CA ASP A 170 -5.64 15.96 4.50
C ASP A 170 -4.19 15.54 4.78
N PHE A 171 -3.40 15.32 3.74
CA PHE A 171 -2.00 14.94 3.92
C PHE A 171 -1.27 15.96 4.78
N ASN A 172 -1.44 17.24 4.46
CA ASN A 172 -0.72 18.30 5.17
C ASN A 172 -1.18 18.44 6.62
N SER A 173 -2.38 17.98 6.94
CA SER A 173 -2.93 18.04 8.30
C SER A 173 -2.49 16.87 9.17
N ARG A 174 -1.87 15.85 8.58
CA ARG A 174 -1.44 14.67 9.32
C ARG A 174 -0.17 14.92 10.12
N PRO A 175 0.02 14.21 11.25
CA PRO A 175 1.30 14.28 11.96
C PRO A 175 2.46 13.91 11.03
N GLU A 176 3.57 14.56 11.24
CA GLU A 176 4.76 14.27 10.43
C GLU A 176 5.26 12.85 10.66
N PHE A 177 5.23 12.40 11.92
CA PHE A 177 5.71 11.06 12.29
C PHE A 177 4.67 10.32 13.11
N THR A 178 4.81 8.99 13.12
CA THR A 178 3.95 8.14 13.94
C THR A 178 4.25 8.35 15.41
N ASP A 179 3.21 8.34 16.25
CA ASP A 179 3.32 8.52 17.70
C ASP A 179 4.24 7.43 18.28
N PRO A 180 5.30 7.82 19.02
CA PRO A 180 6.20 6.83 19.63
C PRO A 180 5.52 5.88 20.61
N GLU A 181 4.43 6.31 21.26
CA GLU A 181 3.70 5.42 22.17
C GLU A 181 3.03 4.29 21.42
N ILE A 182 2.52 4.55 20.21
CA ILE A 182 1.95 3.51 19.37
C ILE A 182 3.02 2.47 19.05
N LEU A 183 4.20 2.93 18.68
CA LEU A 183 5.32 2.04 18.36
C LEU A 183 5.75 1.21 19.56
N ARG A 184 5.81 1.84 20.75
CA ARG A 184 6.14 1.13 21.97
C ARG A 184 5.13 0.07 22.32
N THR A 185 3.85 0.38 22.15
CA THR A 185 2.78 -0.56 22.42
C THR A 185 2.90 -1.77 21.50
N ASN A 186 3.21 -1.54 20.23
CA ASN A 186 3.40 -2.62 19.27
C ASN A 186 4.60 -3.51 19.65
N LEU A 187 5.67 -2.89 20.12
CA LEU A 187 6.86 -3.63 20.50
C LEU A 187 6.67 -4.42 21.80
N ALA A 188 5.85 -3.90 22.69
CA ALA A 188 5.57 -4.55 23.96
C ALA A 188 4.65 -5.75 23.83
N SER A 189 3.87 -5.81 22.78
CA SER A 189 2.98 -6.93 22.55
C SER A 189 3.66 -8.01 21.74
#